data_7732a53a395d8d0c70455fb26f0afed4
#
_entry.id   7732a53a395d8d0c70455fb26f0afed4
#
_cell.length_a   1.000
_cell.length_b   1.000
_cell.length_c   1.000
_cell.angle_alpha   90.00
_cell.angle_beta   90.00
_cell.angle_gamma   90.00
#
_symmetry.space_group_name_H-M   'P 1'
#
loop_
_entity.id
_entity.type
_entity.pdbx_description
1 polymer ?
#
loop_
_entity_poly.entity_id
_entity_poly.type
_entity_poly.pdbx_seq_one_letter_code
_entity_poly.pdbx_strand_id
1 'polypeptide(L)'
;MLQQTFAEAPPLHVSTPLIYSQPLSEKNERNTYIKMDNCQPSGSFKLRGLGYACQKALFLDGKKTFVSSSGGNAGLAVAYSGSRLGAKTTVVVPETTPEFIRERLESYKAKVIVHGKQWSEANELAEKIAAEEDAFFAHPFEGEDTWTGHATLVHEMCAQLRDAGETVPPSFICTCVGGGGLLLGIAQGLREVGWAKTDVVVSETIGCDSLYQSVQKNELVTLPAITSIAKSLGAAQVSPSAFDLTKQWKREGKSPRVISTTVTDDQALAACESFANHHRALVEPACGACLALSYQGKIKEMQNDMNETGCVVVEVCGGAITDLSSFM
;
A
#
# COMPACT_ATOMS: atom_id res chain seq x y z
N MET A 1 -23.69 -22.01 -16.87
CA MET A 1 -22.61 -21.59 -15.96
C MET A 1 -23.28 -21.19 -14.64
N LEU A 2 -22.99 -21.86 -13.53
CA LEU A 2 -23.46 -21.45 -12.21
C LEU A 2 -22.95 -20.02 -11.99
N GLN A 3 -23.83 -19.08 -11.67
CA GLN A 3 -23.44 -17.72 -11.31
C GLN A 3 -22.71 -17.81 -9.97
N GLN A 4 -21.40 -17.63 -10.01
CA GLN A 4 -20.56 -17.58 -8.81
C GLN A 4 -20.97 -16.34 -8.00
N THR A 5 -21.25 -16.52 -6.72
CA THR A 5 -21.56 -15.40 -5.82
C THR A 5 -20.27 -14.74 -5.32
N PHE A 6 -20.37 -13.53 -4.78
CA PHE A 6 -19.21 -12.82 -4.20
C PHE A 6 -18.54 -13.65 -3.09
N ALA A 7 -19.32 -14.33 -2.25
CA ALA A 7 -18.79 -15.15 -1.16
C ALA A 7 -18.04 -16.41 -1.63
N GLU A 8 -18.37 -16.91 -2.83
CA GLU A 8 -17.75 -18.10 -3.42
C GLU A 8 -16.59 -17.76 -4.35
N ALA A 9 -16.47 -16.50 -4.75
CA ALA A 9 -15.39 -16.06 -5.63
C ALA A 9 -14.05 -16.02 -4.85
N PRO A 10 -13.00 -16.72 -5.31
CA PRO A 10 -11.71 -16.63 -4.67
C PRO A 10 -11.18 -15.20 -4.76
N PRO A 11 -10.45 -14.70 -3.75
CA PRO A 11 -9.85 -13.39 -3.83
C PRO A 11 -8.89 -13.28 -5.01
N LEU A 12 -8.78 -12.10 -5.60
CA LEU A 12 -7.86 -11.85 -6.71
C LEU A 12 -6.40 -11.73 -6.25
N HIS A 13 -6.20 -11.31 -5.00
CA HIS A 13 -4.89 -11.34 -4.37
C HIS A 13 -4.53 -12.76 -3.91
N VAL A 14 -3.26 -13.00 -3.72
CA VAL A 14 -2.74 -14.25 -3.16
C VAL A 14 -2.29 -14.04 -1.72
N SER A 15 -2.33 -15.09 -0.91
CA SER A 15 -1.65 -15.09 0.38
C SER A 15 -0.14 -15.05 0.12
N THR A 16 0.50 -13.96 0.54
CA THR A 16 1.93 -13.75 0.30
C THR A 16 2.77 -14.31 1.44
N PRO A 17 4.04 -14.67 1.19
CA PRO A 17 4.91 -15.18 2.25
C PRO A 17 5.11 -14.16 3.39
N LEU A 18 5.18 -14.68 4.61
CA LEU A 18 5.77 -14.00 5.76
C LEU A 18 7.10 -14.70 6.06
N ILE A 19 8.22 -14.01 5.90
CA ILE A 19 9.55 -14.59 5.96
C ILE A 19 10.32 -14.00 7.14
N TYR A 20 10.92 -14.85 7.99
CA TYR A 20 11.88 -14.39 8.98
C TYR A 20 13.09 -13.79 8.27
N SER A 21 13.45 -12.59 8.66
CA SER A 21 14.58 -11.86 8.09
C SER A 21 15.72 -11.76 9.09
N GLN A 22 16.73 -12.61 8.94
CA GLN A 22 17.91 -12.54 9.82
C GLN A 22 18.59 -11.15 9.77
N PRO A 23 18.87 -10.55 8.59
CA PRO A 23 19.54 -9.25 8.55
C PRO A 23 18.78 -8.15 9.27
N LEU A 24 17.43 -8.12 9.14
CA LEU A 24 16.61 -7.13 9.83
C LEU A 24 16.45 -7.45 11.32
N SER A 25 16.42 -8.74 11.69
CA SER A 25 16.35 -9.16 13.09
C SER A 25 17.62 -8.74 13.85
N GLU A 26 18.80 -8.86 13.22
CA GLU A 26 20.05 -8.38 13.79
C GLU A 26 20.07 -6.86 13.97
N LYS A 27 19.55 -6.11 12.99
CA LYS A 27 19.46 -4.64 13.07
C LYS A 27 18.49 -4.16 14.14
N ASN A 28 17.34 -4.83 14.26
CA ASN A 28 16.31 -4.47 15.23
C ASN A 28 16.53 -5.12 16.61
N GLU A 29 17.52 -6.03 16.75
CA GLU A 29 17.75 -6.86 17.94
C GLU A 29 16.49 -7.61 18.40
N ARG A 30 15.68 -8.04 17.41
CA ARG A 30 14.38 -8.67 17.64
C ARG A 30 13.90 -9.45 16.42
N ASN A 31 13.17 -10.54 16.63
CA ASN A 31 12.55 -11.27 15.53
C ASN A 31 11.85 -10.30 14.60
N THR A 32 12.32 -10.25 13.38
CA THR A 32 11.75 -9.37 12.34
C THR A 32 11.33 -10.22 11.16
N TYR A 33 10.09 -10.09 10.78
CA TYR A 33 9.49 -10.75 9.63
C TYR A 33 9.21 -9.75 8.52
N ILE A 34 9.29 -10.20 7.28
CA ILE A 34 8.93 -9.43 6.10
C ILE A 34 7.67 -10.03 5.46
N LYS A 35 6.65 -9.23 5.27
CA LYS A 35 5.43 -9.60 4.55
C LYS A 35 5.56 -9.21 3.09
N MET A 36 5.66 -10.21 2.20
CA MET A 36 6.12 -10.04 0.82
C MET A 36 5.00 -9.69 -0.16
N ASP A 37 4.37 -8.53 -0.01
CA ASP A 37 3.30 -8.09 -0.93
C ASP A 37 3.79 -7.64 -2.31
N ASN A 38 5.11 -7.53 -2.51
CA ASN A 38 5.72 -7.47 -3.83
C ASN A 38 5.46 -8.75 -4.67
N CYS A 39 5.09 -9.87 -4.01
CA CYS A 39 4.71 -11.13 -4.68
C CYS A 39 3.25 -11.14 -5.18
N GLN A 40 2.47 -10.10 -4.96
CA GLN A 40 1.12 -10.02 -5.52
C GLN A 40 1.15 -10.03 -7.05
N PRO A 41 0.19 -10.68 -7.74
CA PRO A 41 0.16 -10.79 -9.20
C PRO A 41 0.29 -9.47 -9.96
N SER A 42 -0.21 -8.36 -9.41
CA SER A 42 -0.03 -7.03 -10.00
C SER A 42 1.29 -6.35 -9.60
N GLY A 43 2.10 -6.99 -8.74
CA GLY A 43 3.39 -6.51 -8.27
C GLY A 43 3.34 -5.64 -7.02
N SER A 44 2.19 -5.46 -6.36
CA SER A 44 2.08 -4.67 -5.13
C SER A 44 0.85 -5.02 -4.30
N PHE A 45 0.87 -4.61 -3.03
CA PHE A 45 -0.24 -4.71 -2.07
C PHE A 45 -1.59 -4.15 -2.60
N LYS A 46 -1.53 -3.25 -3.58
CA LYS A 46 -2.72 -2.60 -4.14
C LYS A 46 -3.79 -3.58 -4.60
N LEU A 47 -3.38 -4.77 -5.04
CA LEU A 47 -4.31 -5.80 -5.47
C LEU A 47 -5.24 -6.31 -4.36
N ARG A 48 -4.82 -6.27 -3.10
CA ARG A 48 -5.68 -6.67 -1.97
C ARG A 48 -6.93 -5.80 -1.92
N GLY A 49 -6.73 -4.50 -1.79
CA GLY A 49 -7.84 -3.55 -1.66
C GLY A 49 -8.63 -3.37 -2.95
N LEU A 50 -7.94 -3.04 -4.04
CA LEU A 50 -8.61 -2.76 -5.31
C LEU A 50 -9.18 -4.02 -5.95
N GLY A 51 -8.54 -5.18 -5.73
CA GLY A 51 -9.10 -6.47 -6.15
C GLY A 51 -10.43 -6.78 -5.45
N TYR A 52 -10.47 -6.58 -4.14
CA TYR A 52 -11.70 -6.77 -3.35
C TYR A 52 -12.81 -5.79 -3.79
N ALA A 53 -12.48 -4.51 -3.93
CA ALA A 53 -13.44 -3.49 -4.35
C ALA A 53 -14.00 -3.76 -5.77
N CYS A 54 -13.14 -4.17 -6.72
CA CYS A 54 -13.58 -4.57 -8.07
C CYS A 54 -14.49 -5.82 -8.04
N GLN A 55 -14.15 -6.83 -7.22
CA GLN A 55 -15.02 -8.02 -7.07
C GLN A 55 -16.38 -7.65 -6.50
N LYS A 56 -16.42 -6.83 -5.45
CA LYS A 56 -17.67 -6.39 -4.85
C LYS A 56 -18.50 -5.58 -5.83
N ALA A 57 -17.90 -4.63 -6.53
CA ALA A 57 -18.57 -3.84 -7.56
C ALA A 57 -19.20 -4.72 -8.65
N LEU A 58 -18.49 -5.78 -9.09
CA LEU A 58 -19.02 -6.69 -10.10
C LEU A 58 -20.16 -7.56 -9.57
N PHE A 59 -19.94 -8.24 -8.44
CA PHE A 59 -20.84 -9.28 -7.97
C PHE A 59 -22.03 -8.77 -7.16
N LEU A 60 -21.87 -7.66 -6.43
CA LEU A 60 -22.93 -7.10 -5.59
C LEU A 60 -23.60 -5.88 -6.23
N ASP A 61 -22.83 -5.00 -6.86
CA ASP A 61 -23.36 -3.76 -7.44
C ASP A 61 -23.66 -3.90 -8.94
N GLY A 62 -23.33 -5.05 -9.56
CA GLY A 62 -23.61 -5.33 -10.97
C GLY A 62 -22.75 -4.54 -11.97
N LYS A 63 -21.69 -3.87 -11.51
CA LYS A 63 -20.81 -3.04 -12.34
C LYS A 63 -19.91 -3.90 -13.22
N LYS A 64 -20.03 -3.76 -14.54
CA LYS A 64 -19.27 -4.56 -15.54
C LYS A 64 -18.13 -3.78 -16.19
N THR A 65 -18.00 -2.51 -15.83
CA THR A 65 -16.94 -1.62 -16.31
C THR A 65 -16.25 -1.01 -15.10
N PHE A 66 -14.92 -0.98 -15.14
CA PHE A 66 -14.08 -0.34 -14.12
C PHE A 66 -13.29 0.81 -14.72
N VAL A 67 -13.15 1.89 -13.97
CA VAL A 67 -12.37 3.05 -14.37
C VAL A 67 -11.38 3.40 -13.26
N SER A 68 -10.15 3.73 -13.61
CA SER A 68 -9.12 4.20 -12.69
C SER A 68 -8.35 5.37 -13.29
N SER A 69 -7.88 6.29 -12.45
CA SER A 69 -7.07 7.44 -12.85
C SER A 69 -5.58 7.27 -12.56
N SER A 70 -5.14 6.06 -12.24
CA SER A 70 -3.77 5.83 -11.79
C SER A 70 -2.89 5.21 -12.88
N GLY A 71 -1.86 5.92 -13.31
CA GLY A 71 -0.74 5.38 -14.09
C GLY A 71 0.30 4.64 -13.25
N GLY A 72 -0.08 4.16 -12.06
CA GLY A 72 0.81 3.49 -11.12
C GLY A 72 0.28 2.14 -10.63
N ASN A 73 0.75 1.72 -9.46
CA ASN A 73 0.41 0.42 -8.87
C ASN A 73 -1.11 0.21 -8.68
N ALA A 74 -1.88 1.27 -8.44
CA ALA A 74 -3.32 1.18 -8.34
C ALA A 74 -3.97 0.87 -9.69
N GLY A 75 -3.59 1.57 -10.76
CA GLY A 75 -4.08 1.27 -12.11
C GLY A 75 -3.73 -0.15 -12.56
N LEU A 76 -2.52 -0.61 -12.27
CA LEU A 76 -2.12 -2.00 -12.55
C LEU A 76 -2.98 -3.02 -11.79
N ALA A 77 -3.32 -2.74 -10.53
CA ALA A 77 -4.19 -3.61 -9.74
C ALA A 77 -5.63 -3.65 -10.30
N VAL A 78 -6.18 -2.50 -10.71
CA VAL A 78 -7.52 -2.43 -11.34
C VAL A 78 -7.54 -3.11 -12.71
N ALA A 79 -6.53 -2.87 -13.55
CA ALA A 79 -6.41 -3.51 -14.86
C ALA A 79 -6.30 -5.03 -14.75
N TYR A 80 -5.45 -5.52 -13.82
CA TYR A 80 -5.36 -6.94 -13.51
C TYR A 80 -6.71 -7.50 -13.04
N SER A 81 -7.38 -6.82 -12.11
CA SER A 81 -8.68 -7.23 -11.59
C SER A 81 -9.73 -7.34 -12.68
N GLY A 82 -9.83 -6.33 -13.54
CA GLY A 82 -10.74 -6.35 -14.67
C GLY A 82 -10.48 -7.49 -15.64
N SER A 83 -9.19 -7.73 -15.97
CA SER A 83 -8.79 -8.86 -16.82
C SER A 83 -9.20 -10.21 -16.23
N ARG A 84 -9.02 -10.40 -14.92
CA ARG A 84 -9.39 -11.64 -14.21
C ARG A 84 -10.88 -11.84 -14.08
N LEU A 85 -11.64 -10.77 -13.93
CA LEU A 85 -13.10 -10.78 -13.77
C LEU A 85 -13.86 -10.71 -15.11
N GLY A 86 -13.17 -10.52 -16.23
CA GLY A 86 -13.81 -10.32 -17.54
C GLY A 86 -14.56 -8.99 -17.66
N ALA A 87 -14.24 -8.01 -16.82
CA ALA A 87 -14.83 -6.68 -16.84
C ALA A 87 -14.06 -5.76 -17.81
N LYS A 88 -14.78 -4.85 -18.47
CA LYS A 88 -14.13 -3.80 -19.25
C LYS A 88 -13.40 -2.85 -18.31
N THR A 89 -12.16 -2.52 -18.63
CA THR A 89 -11.38 -1.62 -17.79
C THR A 89 -10.80 -0.48 -18.60
N THR A 90 -11.01 0.75 -18.13
CA THR A 90 -10.40 1.96 -18.68
C THR A 90 -9.49 2.58 -17.62
N VAL A 91 -8.24 2.87 -17.99
CA VAL A 91 -7.28 3.56 -17.13
C VAL A 91 -6.89 4.87 -17.80
N VAL A 92 -7.22 5.98 -17.16
CA VAL A 92 -6.85 7.32 -17.63
C VAL A 92 -5.56 7.71 -16.94
N VAL A 93 -4.56 8.11 -17.71
CA VAL A 93 -3.22 8.41 -17.19
C VAL A 93 -2.71 9.74 -17.74
N PRO A 94 -1.90 10.51 -16.99
CA PRO A 94 -1.29 11.71 -17.52
C PRO A 94 -0.19 11.40 -18.55
N GLU A 95 0.15 12.38 -19.37
CA GLU A 95 1.20 12.30 -20.40
C GLU A 95 2.55 11.85 -19.82
N THR A 96 2.80 12.18 -18.55
CA THR A 96 4.04 11.82 -17.83
C THR A 96 4.16 10.34 -17.46
N THR A 97 3.11 9.54 -17.68
CA THR A 97 3.15 8.09 -17.41
C THR A 97 4.09 7.40 -18.39
N PRO A 98 5.11 6.67 -17.89
CA PRO A 98 6.06 5.98 -18.76
C PRO A 98 5.40 4.97 -19.70
N GLU A 99 5.99 4.80 -20.90
CA GLU A 99 5.46 3.91 -21.93
C GLU A 99 5.36 2.45 -21.45
N PHE A 100 6.40 1.93 -20.79
CA PHE A 100 6.38 0.56 -20.26
C PHE A 100 5.23 0.29 -19.29
N ILE A 101 4.76 1.31 -18.56
CA ILE A 101 3.58 1.20 -17.68
C ILE A 101 2.30 1.14 -18.52
N ARG A 102 2.21 1.96 -19.57
CA ARG A 102 1.05 1.93 -20.49
C ARG A 102 0.92 0.57 -21.15
N GLU A 103 2.02 0.04 -21.69
CA GLU A 103 2.09 -1.30 -22.28
C GLU A 103 1.69 -2.39 -21.27
N ARG A 104 2.13 -2.26 -20.01
CA ARG A 104 1.75 -3.21 -18.96
C ARG A 104 0.28 -3.15 -18.61
N LEU A 105 -0.34 -1.97 -18.58
CA LEU A 105 -1.78 -1.81 -18.42
C LEU A 105 -2.54 -2.46 -19.59
N GLU A 106 -2.09 -2.25 -20.81
CA GLU A 106 -2.67 -2.85 -22.03
C GLU A 106 -2.50 -4.38 -22.06
N SER A 107 -1.41 -4.92 -21.52
CA SER A 107 -1.20 -6.37 -21.37
C SER A 107 -2.27 -7.03 -20.50
N TYR A 108 -2.85 -6.29 -19.57
CA TYR A 108 -4.04 -6.69 -18.80
C TYR A 108 -5.36 -6.39 -19.51
N LYS A 109 -5.32 -6.05 -20.81
CA LYS A 109 -6.49 -5.73 -21.64
C LYS A 109 -7.24 -4.46 -21.19
N ALA A 110 -6.60 -3.58 -20.45
CA ALA A 110 -7.18 -2.29 -20.15
C ALA A 110 -7.08 -1.34 -21.34
N LYS A 111 -8.12 -0.54 -21.56
CA LYS A 111 -8.06 0.61 -22.47
C LYS A 111 -7.32 1.73 -21.75
N VAL A 112 -6.16 2.13 -22.28
CA VAL A 112 -5.40 3.26 -21.73
C VAL A 112 -5.78 4.53 -22.49
N ILE A 113 -6.11 5.58 -21.72
CA ILE A 113 -6.38 6.92 -22.24
C ILE A 113 -5.34 7.86 -21.65
N VAL A 114 -4.51 8.45 -22.50
CA VAL A 114 -3.54 9.48 -22.08
C VAL A 114 -4.24 10.83 -22.11
N HIS A 115 -4.30 11.51 -20.96
CA HIS A 115 -4.98 12.80 -20.85
C HIS A 115 -4.38 13.69 -19.78
N GLY A 116 -4.06 14.92 -20.15
CA GLY A 116 -3.54 15.95 -19.27
C GLY A 116 -2.06 15.78 -18.90
N LYS A 117 -1.52 16.80 -18.28
CA LYS A 117 -0.13 16.81 -17.82
C LYS A 117 0.04 16.36 -16.37
N GLN A 118 -1.04 16.47 -15.60
CA GLN A 118 -1.07 16.15 -14.18
C GLN A 118 -2.11 15.09 -13.87
N TRP A 119 -1.93 14.40 -12.75
CA TRP A 119 -2.87 13.39 -12.29
C TRP A 119 -4.30 13.93 -12.09
N SER A 120 -4.45 15.17 -11.62
CA SER A 120 -5.77 15.79 -11.40
C SER A 120 -6.60 15.83 -12.68
N GLU A 121 -5.99 16.20 -13.82
CA GLU A 121 -6.67 16.25 -15.12
C GLU A 121 -7.11 14.86 -15.58
N ALA A 122 -6.23 13.88 -15.42
CA ALA A 122 -6.54 12.47 -15.71
C ALA A 122 -7.66 11.96 -14.79
N ASN A 123 -7.67 12.37 -13.53
CA ASN A 123 -8.68 11.97 -12.55
C ASN A 123 -10.05 12.54 -12.89
N GLU A 124 -10.15 13.82 -13.22
CA GLU A 124 -11.41 14.46 -13.63
C GLU A 124 -12.03 13.76 -14.84
N LEU A 125 -11.21 13.42 -15.84
CA LEU A 125 -11.71 12.68 -17.00
C LEU A 125 -12.14 11.27 -16.63
N ALA A 126 -11.41 10.58 -15.75
CA ALA A 126 -11.74 9.24 -15.29
C ALA A 126 -13.08 9.23 -14.53
N GLU A 127 -13.30 10.18 -13.64
CA GLU A 127 -14.57 10.33 -12.91
C GLU A 127 -15.73 10.60 -13.86
N LYS A 128 -15.52 11.46 -14.87
CA LYS A 128 -16.51 11.73 -15.89
C LYS A 128 -16.88 10.47 -16.68
N ILE A 129 -15.88 9.71 -17.16
CA ILE A 129 -16.12 8.45 -17.88
C ILE A 129 -16.88 7.46 -16.97
N ALA A 130 -16.49 7.35 -15.72
CA ALA A 130 -17.16 6.44 -14.78
C ALA A 130 -18.63 6.80 -14.59
N ALA A 131 -18.96 8.09 -14.51
CA ALA A 131 -20.34 8.56 -14.39
C ALA A 131 -21.15 8.32 -15.67
N GLU A 132 -20.57 8.61 -16.85
CA GLU A 132 -21.23 8.44 -18.15
C GLU A 132 -21.49 6.97 -18.51
N GLU A 133 -20.57 6.06 -18.12
CA GLU A 133 -20.65 4.62 -18.43
C GLU A 133 -21.30 3.80 -17.31
N ASP A 134 -21.80 4.42 -16.25
CA ASP A 134 -22.26 3.74 -15.01
C ASP A 134 -21.23 2.72 -14.50
N ALA A 135 -19.95 3.09 -14.58
CA ALA A 135 -18.83 2.25 -14.21
C ALA A 135 -18.45 2.40 -12.73
N PHE A 136 -17.76 1.38 -12.19
CA PHE A 136 -17.10 1.50 -10.89
C PHE A 136 -15.83 2.34 -11.03
N PHE A 137 -15.81 3.50 -10.37
CA PHE A 137 -14.59 4.30 -10.23
C PHE A 137 -13.74 3.77 -9.09
N ALA A 138 -12.60 3.18 -9.42
CA ALA A 138 -11.67 2.60 -8.45
C ALA A 138 -10.67 3.66 -7.98
N HIS A 139 -11.04 4.36 -6.89
CA HIS A 139 -10.13 5.34 -6.26
C HIS A 139 -8.87 4.67 -5.69
N PRO A 140 -7.65 5.24 -5.89
CA PRO A 140 -6.39 4.56 -5.58
C PRO A 140 -6.17 4.25 -4.09
N PHE A 141 -6.87 4.86 -3.15
CA PHE A 141 -6.71 4.65 -1.72
C PHE A 141 -7.95 4.94 -0.86
N GLU A 142 -9.00 5.57 -1.40
CA GLU A 142 -10.23 5.85 -0.68
C GLU A 142 -11.29 4.77 -0.95
N GLY A 143 -12.08 4.48 0.07
CA GLY A 143 -13.23 3.58 0.03
C GLY A 143 -13.11 2.42 1.02
N GLU A 144 -14.20 2.19 1.76
CA GLU A 144 -14.27 1.13 2.78
C GLU A 144 -13.95 -0.26 2.21
N ASP A 145 -14.38 -0.54 0.99
CA ASP A 145 -14.11 -1.81 0.33
C ASP A 145 -12.62 -2.01 0.04
N THR A 146 -11.93 -0.91 -0.35
CA THR A 146 -10.48 -0.93 -0.54
C THR A 146 -9.77 -1.20 0.79
N TRP A 147 -10.21 -0.57 1.88
CA TRP A 147 -9.62 -0.78 3.21
C TRP A 147 -9.89 -2.20 3.72
N THR A 148 -11.10 -2.72 3.52
CA THR A 148 -11.45 -4.11 3.85
C THR A 148 -10.57 -5.12 3.11
N GLY A 149 -10.35 -4.91 1.82
CA GLY A 149 -9.42 -5.74 1.06
C GLY A 149 -7.98 -5.66 1.59
N HIS A 150 -7.52 -4.48 2.01
CA HIS A 150 -6.20 -4.31 2.62
C HIS A 150 -6.10 -4.95 4.02
N ALA A 151 -7.19 -5.04 4.80
CA ALA A 151 -7.22 -5.69 6.10
C ALA A 151 -6.83 -7.18 6.04
N THR A 152 -7.02 -7.84 4.91
CA THR A 152 -6.60 -9.25 4.69
C THR A 152 -5.11 -9.47 4.94
N LEU A 153 -4.28 -8.43 4.76
CA LEU A 153 -2.86 -8.45 5.10
C LEU A 153 -2.63 -8.86 6.57
N VAL A 154 -3.38 -8.25 7.48
CA VAL A 154 -3.24 -8.50 8.92
C VAL A 154 -3.80 -9.85 9.30
N HIS A 155 -4.89 -10.29 8.66
CA HIS A 155 -5.43 -11.65 8.86
C HIS A 155 -4.42 -12.72 8.50
N GLU A 156 -3.74 -12.55 7.35
CA GLU A 156 -2.67 -13.48 6.95
C GLU A 156 -1.48 -13.43 7.91
N MET A 157 -1.03 -12.24 8.33
CA MET A 157 0.05 -12.09 9.31
C MET A 157 -0.30 -12.81 10.62
N CYS A 158 -1.54 -12.69 11.09
CA CYS A 158 -2.00 -13.32 12.33
C CYS A 158 -1.88 -14.86 12.26
N ALA A 159 -2.29 -15.46 11.15
CA ALA A 159 -2.16 -16.90 10.96
C ALA A 159 -0.68 -17.31 10.82
N GLN A 160 0.08 -16.61 9.98
CA GLN A 160 1.46 -16.94 9.66
C GLN A 160 2.42 -16.74 10.85
N LEU A 161 2.25 -15.72 11.68
CA LEU A 161 3.04 -15.53 12.90
C LEU A 161 2.77 -16.64 13.92
N ARG A 162 1.53 -17.07 14.06
CA ARG A 162 1.18 -18.22 14.90
C ARG A 162 1.86 -19.48 14.42
N ASP A 163 1.85 -19.73 13.11
CA ASP A 163 2.53 -20.88 12.49
C ASP A 163 4.05 -20.80 12.64
N ALA A 164 4.62 -19.59 12.70
CA ALA A 164 6.03 -19.34 12.99
C ALA A 164 6.39 -19.47 14.49
N GLY A 165 5.40 -19.73 15.37
CA GLY A 165 5.63 -19.91 16.81
C GLY A 165 5.61 -18.63 17.63
N GLU A 166 5.23 -17.48 17.05
CA GLU A 166 5.06 -16.24 17.80
C GLU A 166 3.79 -16.33 18.66
N THR A 167 3.94 -16.16 19.96
CA THR A 167 2.87 -16.34 20.95
C THR A 167 2.18 -15.05 21.35
N VAL A 168 2.76 -13.92 20.97
CA VAL A 168 2.24 -12.58 21.23
C VAL A 168 2.13 -11.79 19.92
N PRO A 169 1.20 -10.83 19.83
CA PRO A 169 1.12 -9.94 18.68
C PRO A 169 2.45 -9.21 18.42
N PRO A 170 2.73 -8.80 17.17
CA PRO A 170 3.89 -7.98 16.90
C PRO A 170 3.81 -6.66 17.67
N SER A 171 4.95 -6.14 18.13
CA SER A 171 5.02 -4.80 18.71
C SER A 171 4.76 -3.74 17.65
N PHE A 172 5.33 -3.94 16.47
CA PHE A 172 5.21 -3.02 15.35
C PHE A 172 4.84 -3.73 14.04
N ILE A 173 3.97 -3.08 13.28
CA ILE A 173 3.86 -3.26 11.83
C ILE A 173 4.42 -2.00 11.18
N CYS A 174 5.48 -2.17 10.40
CA CYS A 174 6.11 -1.09 9.65
C CYS A 174 5.57 -1.10 8.21
N THR A 175 5.13 0.06 7.73
CA THR A 175 4.65 0.22 6.35
C THR A 175 4.96 1.63 5.84
N CYS A 176 4.68 1.90 4.57
CA CYS A 176 4.77 3.25 4.00
C CYS A 176 3.39 3.85 3.75
N VAL A 177 3.32 5.18 3.68
CA VAL A 177 2.09 5.91 3.41
C VAL A 177 2.25 6.83 2.20
N GLY A 178 1.37 6.64 1.21
CA GLY A 178 1.06 7.66 0.21
C GLY A 178 -0.31 8.25 0.54
N GLY A 179 -1.38 7.78 -0.11
CA GLY A 179 -2.75 8.23 0.19
C GLY A 179 -3.36 7.69 1.49
N GLY A 180 -2.76 6.71 2.17
CA GLY A 180 -3.21 6.21 3.47
C GLY A 180 -4.14 4.99 3.45
N GLY A 181 -4.57 4.49 2.29
CA GLY A 181 -5.50 3.36 2.21
C GLY A 181 -4.98 2.08 2.86
N LEU A 182 -3.67 1.77 2.71
CA LEU A 182 -3.06 0.62 3.38
C LEU A 182 -3.06 0.77 4.90
N LEU A 183 -2.71 1.95 5.42
CA LEU A 183 -2.76 2.26 6.85
C LEU A 183 -4.17 2.03 7.41
N LEU A 184 -5.21 2.48 6.71
CA LEU A 184 -6.61 2.29 7.11
C LEU A 184 -6.99 0.80 7.11
N GLY A 185 -6.56 0.04 6.10
CA GLY A 185 -6.76 -1.41 6.06
C GLY A 185 -6.02 -2.14 7.17
N ILE A 186 -4.76 -1.79 7.46
CA ILE A 186 -4.02 -2.33 8.61
C ILE A 186 -4.76 -2.03 9.91
N ALA A 187 -5.20 -0.78 10.11
CA ALA A 187 -5.93 -0.40 11.30
C ALA A 187 -7.25 -1.18 11.47
N GLN A 188 -7.96 -1.43 10.37
CA GLN A 188 -9.16 -2.27 10.37
C GLN A 188 -8.79 -3.71 10.76
N GLY A 189 -7.80 -4.31 10.11
CA GLY A 189 -7.35 -5.67 10.39
C GLY A 189 -6.86 -5.86 11.83
N LEU A 190 -6.14 -4.89 12.40
CA LEU A 190 -5.73 -4.93 13.81
C LEU A 190 -6.92 -5.04 14.76
N ARG A 191 -7.99 -4.27 14.50
CA ARG A 191 -9.23 -4.36 15.30
C ARG A 191 -9.89 -5.73 15.17
N GLU A 192 -9.96 -6.26 13.93
CA GLU A 192 -10.63 -7.52 13.62
C GLU A 192 -9.90 -8.74 14.23
N VAL A 193 -8.57 -8.73 14.28
CA VAL A 193 -7.78 -9.82 14.91
C VAL A 193 -7.52 -9.58 16.41
N GLY A 194 -7.95 -8.43 16.97
CA GLY A 194 -7.79 -8.11 18.38
C GLY A 194 -6.36 -7.70 18.80
N TRP A 195 -5.53 -7.23 17.86
CA TRP A 195 -4.16 -6.79 18.13
C TRP A 195 -4.11 -5.34 18.65
N ALA A 196 -4.74 -5.10 19.80
CA ALA A 196 -4.92 -3.77 20.39
C ALA A 196 -3.63 -3.10 20.89
N LYS A 197 -2.51 -3.82 20.91
CA LYS A 197 -1.21 -3.31 21.39
C LYS A 197 -0.16 -3.17 20.27
N THR A 198 -0.48 -3.54 19.05
CA THR A 198 0.43 -3.44 17.91
C THR A 198 0.41 -2.03 17.34
N ASP A 199 1.50 -1.30 17.46
CA ASP A 199 1.63 0.02 16.86
C ASP A 199 1.95 -0.07 15.36
N VAL A 200 1.55 0.93 14.60
CA VAL A 200 1.85 1.03 13.17
C VAL A 200 2.86 2.15 12.95
N VAL A 201 4.07 1.77 12.55
CA VAL A 201 5.11 2.71 12.17
C VAL A 201 5.01 2.98 10.68
N VAL A 202 4.76 4.22 10.32
CA VAL A 202 4.62 4.62 8.92
C VAL A 202 5.76 5.53 8.49
N SER A 203 6.31 5.24 7.32
CA SER A 203 7.39 6.01 6.73
C SER A 203 6.96 6.64 5.42
N GLU A 204 7.39 7.87 5.23
CA GLU A 204 7.26 8.62 3.99
C GLU A 204 8.64 9.12 3.57
N THR A 205 8.82 9.50 2.31
CA THR A 205 10.03 10.20 1.88
C THR A 205 9.82 11.70 1.91
N ILE A 206 10.83 12.45 2.33
CA ILE A 206 10.80 13.91 2.29
C ILE A 206 10.47 14.39 0.86
N GLY A 207 9.43 15.21 0.73
CA GLY A 207 8.88 15.62 -0.57
C GLY A 207 7.74 14.76 -1.10
N CYS A 208 7.38 13.67 -0.38
CA CYS A 208 6.17 12.89 -0.51
C CYS A 208 5.60 12.56 0.88
N ASP A 209 5.60 13.52 1.79
CA ASP A 209 5.41 13.36 3.23
C ASP A 209 4.15 14.08 3.74
N SER A 210 3.05 13.94 3.00
CA SER A 210 1.80 14.65 3.30
C SER A 210 1.18 14.27 4.64
N LEU A 211 1.28 12.99 5.06
CA LEU A 211 0.81 12.56 6.38
C LEU A 211 1.70 13.12 7.49
N TYR A 212 3.02 12.99 7.35
CA TYR A 212 3.96 13.49 8.35
C TYR A 212 3.77 14.99 8.60
N GLN A 213 3.72 15.80 7.54
CA GLN A 213 3.48 17.24 7.68
C GLN A 213 2.11 17.54 8.29
N SER A 214 1.07 16.76 7.95
CA SER A 214 -0.25 16.92 8.53
C SER A 214 -0.26 16.61 10.03
N VAL A 215 0.44 15.56 10.45
CA VAL A 215 0.58 15.19 11.88
C VAL A 215 1.35 16.26 12.65
N GLN A 216 2.45 16.79 12.07
CA GLN A 216 3.26 17.84 12.72
C GLN A 216 2.47 19.13 12.90
N LYS A 217 1.71 19.54 11.88
CA LYS A 217 0.90 20.76 11.93
C LYS A 217 -0.48 20.56 12.60
N ASN A 218 -0.87 19.32 12.87
CA ASN A 218 -2.20 18.94 13.37
C ASN A 218 -3.35 19.44 12.46
N GLU A 219 -3.11 19.54 11.17
CA GLU A 219 -4.05 19.93 10.13
C GLU A 219 -3.75 19.19 8.82
N LEU A 220 -4.74 18.97 7.95
CA LEU A 220 -4.52 18.37 6.65
C LEU A 220 -3.66 19.31 5.77
N VAL A 221 -2.51 18.82 5.34
CA VAL A 221 -1.57 19.54 4.48
C VAL A 221 -1.67 19.03 3.06
N THR A 222 -1.78 19.96 2.11
CA THR A 222 -1.59 19.67 0.69
C THR A 222 -0.18 20.11 0.29
N LEU A 223 0.63 19.16 -0.16
CA LEU A 223 1.97 19.43 -0.66
C LEU A 223 1.89 20.22 -1.97
N PRO A 224 2.72 21.26 -2.15
CA PRO A 224 2.70 22.09 -3.37
C PRO A 224 3.22 21.32 -4.59
N ALA A 225 4.06 20.32 -4.38
CA ALA A 225 4.63 19.44 -5.41
C ALA A 225 5.13 18.14 -4.82
N ILE A 226 5.22 17.10 -5.65
CA ILE A 226 5.85 15.82 -5.31
C ILE A 226 7.28 15.87 -5.85
N THR A 227 8.25 16.03 -4.94
CA THR A 227 9.67 16.21 -5.29
C THR A 227 10.53 14.97 -5.10
N SER A 228 10.10 14.03 -4.22
CA SER A 228 10.79 12.76 -3.99
C SER A 228 10.77 11.83 -5.23
N ILE A 229 11.75 10.94 -5.31
CA ILE A 229 11.82 9.85 -6.29
C ILE A 229 10.81 8.74 -6.00
N ALA A 230 10.30 8.63 -4.77
CA ALA A 230 9.31 7.64 -4.36
C ALA A 230 7.90 8.00 -4.89
N LYS A 231 7.76 8.06 -6.21
CA LYS A 231 6.53 8.56 -6.88
C LYS A 231 5.25 7.84 -6.47
N SER A 232 5.32 6.58 -6.08
CA SER A 232 4.15 5.82 -5.60
C SER A 232 3.62 6.28 -4.23
N LEU A 233 4.41 7.05 -3.47
CA LEU A 233 3.95 7.75 -2.26
C LEU A 233 3.36 9.13 -2.58
N GLY A 234 3.40 9.57 -3.84
CA GLY A 234 3.09 10.93 -4.27
C GLY A 234 1.61 11.32 -4.22
N ALA A 235 0.95 11.13 -3.09
CA ALA A 235 -0.34 11.77 -2.81
C ALA A 235 -0.08 13.19 -2.29
N ALA A 236 -0.52 14.21 -3.04
CA ALA A 236 -0.35 15.61 -2.62
C ALA A 236 -1.00 15.87 -1.24
N GLN A 237 -2.08 15.18 -0.95
CA GLN A 237 -2.74 15.18 0.35
C GLN A 237 -3.07 13.74 0.75
N VAL A 238 -2.78 13.38 1.98
CA VAL A 238 -3.20 12.09 2.56
C VAL A 238 -4.72 12.08 2.74
N SER A 239 -5.32 10.89 2.73
CA SER A 239 -6.73 10.67 3.07
C SER A 239 -7.11 11.37 4.38
N PRO A 240 -8.21 12.14 4.41
CA PRO A 240 -8.75 12.67 5.65
C PRO A 240 -8.97 11.58 6.71
N SER A 241 -9.47 10.41 6.31
CA SER A 241 -9.70 9.27 7.21
C SER A 241 -8.40 8.76 7.82
N ALA A 242 -7.29 8.71 7.07
CA ALA A 242 -5.99 8.29 7.59
C ALA A 242 -5.43 9.33 8.58
N PHE A 243 -5.60 10.61 8.29
CA PHE A 243 -5.22 11.67 9.22
C PHE A 243 -6.05 11.64 10.50
N ASP A 244 -7.36 11.44 10.40
CA ASP A 244 -8.25 11.34 11.56
C ASP A 244 -7.93 10.11 12.43
N LEU A 245 -7.52 8.99 11.81
CA LEU A 245 -7.01 7.81 12.53
C LEU A 245 -5.83 8.18 13.43
N THR A 246 -4.86 8.97 12.95
CA THR A 246 -3.71 9.39 13.75
C THR A 246 -4.11 10.21 14.96
N LYS A 247 -5.13 11.08 14.82
CA LYS A 247 -5.67 11.88 15.91
C LYS A 247 -6.44 11.03 16.91
N GLN A 248 -7.26 10.10 16.43
CA GLN A 248 -8.04 9.20 17.27
C GLN A 248 -7.11 8.39 18.16
N TRP A 249 -6.15 7.68 17.58
CA TRP A 249 -5.24 6.82 18.32
C TRP A 249 -4.32 7.60 19.28
N LYS A 250 -3.97 8.84 18.95
CA LYS A 250 -3.24 9.72 19.86
C LYS A 250 -4.07 10.14 21.07
N ARG A 251 -5.38 10.42 20.88
CA ARG A 251 -6.28 10.84 21.98
C ARG A 251 -6.55 9.74 22.99
N GLU A 252 -6.65 8.49 22.51
CA GLU A 252 -6.94 7.36 23.36
C GLU A 252 -5.80 7.03 24.33
N GLY A 253 -4.58 7.54 24.08
CA GLY A 253 -3.41 7.40 24.95
C GLY A 253 -2.96 5.96 25.21
N LYS A 254 -3.47 5.02 24.39
CA LYS A 254 -3.22 3.59 24.44
C LYS A 254 -2.80 3.12 23.04
N SER A 255 -2.11 1.98 22.95
CA SER A 255 -1.91 1.31 21.68
C SER A 255 -3.28 0.84 21.12
N PRO A 256 -3.44 0.73 19.81
CA PRO A 256 -2.41 1.02 18.81
C PRO A 256 -2.19 2.52 18.58
N ARG A 257 -0.98 2.88 18.19
CA ARG A 257 -0.59 4.23 17.78
C ARG A 257 -0.14 4.22 16.32
N VAL A 258 -0.31 5.34 15.63
CA VAL A 258 0.37 5.60 14.36
C VAL A 258 1.60 6.44 14.66
N ILE A 259 2.78 5.90 14.41
CA ILE A 259 4.07 6.59 14.56
C ILE A 259 4.53 7.01 13.17
N SER A 260 4.35 8.29 12.84
CA SER A 260 4.71 8.84 11.54
C SER A 260 6.15 9.35 11.55
N THR A 261 6.93 8.97 10.55
CA THR A 261 8.33 9.36 10.38
C THR A 261 8.66 9.55 8.90
N THR A 262 9.82 10.16 8.63
CA THR A 262 10.32 10.38 7.28
C THR A 262 11.74 9.85 7.10
N VAL A 263 12.07 9.57 5.85
CA VAL A 263 13.43 9.24 5.39
C VAL A 263 13.76 10.09 4.16
N THR A 264 15.05 10.22 3.83
CA THR A 264 15.46 10.84 2.58
C THR A 264 15.36 9.85 1.41
N ASP A 265 15.39 10.37 0.18
CA ASP A 265 15.45 9.54 -1.03
C ASP A 265 16.68 8.62 -1.03
N ASP A 266 17.85 9.13 -0.62
CA ASP A 266 19.08 8.33 -0.52
C ASP A 266 18.94 7.18 0.49
N GLN A 267 18.26 7.41 1.62
CA GLN A 267 18.02 6.39 2.61
C GLN A 267 17.06 5.30 2.08
N ALA A 268 16.05 5.69 1.33
CA ALA A 268 15.13 4.78 0.68
C ALA A 268 15.83 3.92 -0.38
N LEU A 269 16.67 4.53 -1.22
CA LEU A 269 17.46 3.80 -2.24
C LEU A 269 18.45 2.83 -1.60
N ALA A 270 19.22 3.26 -0.61
CA ALA A 270 20.16 2.40 0.11
C ALA A 270 19.44 1.20 0.76
N ALA A 271 18.21 1.39 1.23
CA ALA A 271 17.39 0.30 1.75
C ALA A 271 16.91 -0.66 0.65
N CYS A 272 16.55 -0.17 -0.53
CA CYS A 272 16.22 -1.01 -1.70
C CYS A 272 17.41 -1.88 -2.10
N GLU A 273 18.62 -1.28 -2.17
CA GLU A 273 19.86 -2.00 -2.49
C GLU A 273 20.17 -3.08 -1.43
N SER A 274 20.12 -2.70 -0.15
CA SER A 274 20.34 -3.64 0.95
C SER A 274 19.33 -4.78 0.90
N PHE A 275 18.07 -4.50 0.62
CA PHE A 275 17.02 -5.50 0.51
C PHE A 275 17.25 -6.45 -0.68
N ALA A 276 17.61 -5.92 -1.84
CA ALA A 276 17.96 -6.72 -3.01
C ALA A 276 19.15 -7.65 -2.73
N ASN A 277 20.17 -7.17 -2.02
CA ASN A 277 21.35 -7.95 -1.64
C ASN A 277 21.01 -9.05 -0.62
N HIS A 278 20.16 -8.77 0.36
CA HIS A 278 19.85 -9.72 1.44
C HIS A 278 18.74 -10.72 1.05
N HIS A 279 17.73 -10.26 0.31
CA HIS A 279 16.52 -11.06 0.05
C HIS A 279 16.33 -11.44 -1.43
N ARG A 280 17.23 -11.01 -2.32
CA ARG A 280 17.18 -11.30 -3.78
C ARG A 280 15.86 -10.88 -4.43
N ALA A 281 15.27 -9.79 -3.94
CA ALA A 281 14.04 -9.21 -4.47
C ALA A 281 14.21 -7.71 -4.70
N LEU A 282 13.63 -7.22 -5.78
CA LEU A 282 13.63 -5.79 -6.12
C LEU A 282 12.33 -5.15 -5.64
N VAL A 283 12.45 -3.96 -5.09
CA VAL A 283 11.33 -3.13 -4.66
C VAL A 283 11.58 -1.68 -5.06
N GLU A 284 10.54 -0.88 -5.17
CA GLU A 284 10.67 0.53 -5.52
C GLU A 284 11.02 1.42 -4.30
N PRO A 285 11.51 2.66 -4.51
CA PRO A 285 11.90 3.57 -3.43
C PRO A 285 10.80 3.81 -2.38
N ALA A 286 9.54 3.77 -2.78
CA ALA A 286 8.40 3.84 -1.85
C ALA A 286 8.42 2.72 -0.81
N CYS A 287 8.72 1.49 -1.22
CA CYS A 287 8.91 0.36 -0.33
C CYS A 287 10.21 0.49 0.48
N GLY A 288 11.26 1.01 -0.17
CA GLY A 288 12.54 1.32 0.48
C GLY A 288 12.39 2.28 1.66
N ALA A 289 11.45 3.22 1.61
CA ALA A 289 11.17 4.14 2.72
C ALA A 289 10.78 3.40 4.00
N CYS A 290 9.99 2.32 3.91
CA CYS A 290 9.63 1.49 5.06
C CYS A 290 10.83 0.63 5.52
N LEU A 291 11.52 -0.02 4.60
CA LEU A 291 12.68 -0.86 4.89
C LEU A 291 13.82 -0.09 5.56
N ALA A 292 14.00 1.18 5.19
CA ALA A 292 15.02 2.07 5.75
C ALA A 292 14.91 2.20 7.28
N LEU A 293 13.71 2.12 7.85
CA LEU A 293 13.51 2.21 9.29
C LEU A 293 14.28 1.11 10.04
N SER A 294 14.20 -0.14 9.55
CA SER A 294 14.94 -1.26 10.13
C SER A 294 16.44 -1.20 9.79
N TYR A 295 16.80 -0.92 8.53
CA TYR A 295 18.21 -0.87 8.14
C TYR A 295 19.01 0.21 8.87
N GLN A 296 18.37 1.30 9.30
CA GLN A 296 18.98 2.40 10.04
C GLN A 296 18.87 2.28 11.57
N GLY A 297 18.27 1.20 12.08
CA GLY A 297 18.14 0.97 13.51
C GLY A 297 17.06 1.83 14.20
N LYS A 298 16.27 2.59 13.46
CA LYS A 298 15.19 3.43 14.02
C LYS A 298 14.13 2.60 14.77
N ILE A 299 13.83 1.40 14.28
CA ILE A 299 12.89 0.50 14.95
C ILE A 299 13.42 0.05 16.32
N LYS A 300 14.71 -0.29 16.39
CA LYS A 300 15.38 -0.63 17.66
C LYS A 300 15.27 0.52 18.67
N GLU A 301 15.55 1.75 18.24
CA GLU A 301 15.44 2.94 19.10
C GLU A 301 14.02 3.09 19.65
N MET A 302 12.99 3.02 18.79
CA MET A 302 11.58 3.10 19.19
C MET A 302 11.18 2.00 20.19
N GLN A 303 11.67 0.77 20.01
CA GLN A 303 11.37 -0.35 20.90
C GLN A 303 11.97 -0.17 22.30
N ASN A 304 13.21 0.31 22.38
CA ASN A 304 13.88 0.55 23.65
C ASN A 304 13.15 1.60 24.47
N ASP A 305 12.65 2.65 23.84
CA ASP A 305 11.89 3.72 24.49
C ASP A 305 10.55 3.24 25.03
N MET A 306 9.97 2.17 24.47
CA MET A 306 8.62 1.69 24.79
C MET A 306 8.57 0.39 25.59
N ASN A 307 9.72 -0.24 25.87
CA ASN A 307 9.79 -1.53 26.61
C ASN A 307 8.98 -2.67 25.93
N GLU A 308 8.86 -2.65 24.62
CA GLU A 308 8.08 -3.61 23.83
C GLU A 308 8.78 -4.96 23.69
N THR A 309 8.04 -6.07 23.62
CA THR A 309 8.58 -7.43 23.61
C THR A 309 8.19 -8.29 22.40
N GLY A 310 7.20 -7.89 21.60
CA GLY A 310 6.74 -8.63 20.43
C GLY A 310 7.71 -8.53 19.25
N CYS A 311 7.53 -9.37 18.25
CA CYS A 311 8.27 -9.29 16.99
C CYS A 311 7.94 -8.00 16.21
N VAL A 312 8.67 -7.77 15.14
CA VAL A 312 8.42 -6.69 14.16
C VAL A 312 8.00 -7.32 12.84
N VAL A 313 7.00 -6.75 12.20
CA VAL A 313 6.66 -7.08 10.81
C VAL A 313 6.89 -5.87 9.92
N VAL A 314 7.70 -6.05 8.89
CA VAL A 314 7.92 -5.04 7.85
C VAL A 314 7.12 -5.43 6.60
N GLU A 315 6.20 -4.60 6.21
CA GLU A 315 5.41 -4.81 4.99
C GLU A 315 6.24 -4.41 3.77
N VAL A 316 6.52 -5.37 2.90
CA VAL A 316 7.21 -5.18 1.63
C VAL A 316 6.16 -4.93 0.56
N CYS A 317 5.72 -3.68 0.48
CA CYS A 317 4.58 -3.27 -0.35
C CYS A 317 4.77 -3.51 -1.85
N GLY A 318 6.00 -3.68 -2.29
CA GLY A 318 6.33 -3.94 -3.69
C GLY A 318 6.39 -2.67 -4.52
N GLY A 319 5.79 -2.77 -5.67
CA GLY A 319 5.74 -1.73 -6.69
C GLY A 319 6.32 -2.22 -8.02
N ALA A 320 5.77 -1.71 -9.09
CA ALA A 320 6.07 -2.18 -10.43
C ALA A 320 6.18 -1.03 -11.45
N ILE A 321 6.36 0.19 -10.94
CA ILE A 321 6.41 1.41 -11.76
C ILE A 321 7.81 2.02 -11.84
N THR A 322 8.80 1.42 -11.19
CA THR A 322 10.19 1.85 -11.28
C THR A 322 10.92 0.98 -12.32
N ASP A 323 11.57 1.61 -13.28
CA ASP A 323 12.43 0.92 -14.25
C ASP A 323 13.71 0.42 -13.55
N LEU A 324 14.15 -0.77 -13.92
CA LEU A 324 15.40 -1.36 -13.42
C LEU A 324 16.64 -0.49 -13.72
N SER A 325 16.62 0.27 -14.82
CA SER A 325 17.68 1.23 -15.14
C SER A 325 17.85 2.31 -14.07
N SER A 326 16.85 2.55 -13.24
CA SER A 326 16.92 3.49 -12.12
C SER A 326 17.75 2.99 -10.94
N PHE A 327 18.13 1.69 -10.94
CA PHE A 327 18.96 1.05 -9.91
C PHE A 327 20.38 0.70 -10.39
N MET A 328 20.67 0.94 -11.67
CA MET A 328 22.00 0.73 -12.28
C MET A 328 22.72 2.06 -12.48
#